data_6cc4ea54b52071fc3c91fb3e4d13c001
#
_entry.id   6cc4ea54b52071fc3c91fb3e4d13c001
#
_cell.length_a   1.000
_cell.length_b   1.000
_cell.length_c   1.000
_cell.angle_alpha   90.00
_cell.angle_beta   90.00
_cell.angle_gamma   90.00
#
_symmetry.space_group_name_H-M   'P 1'
#
loop_
_entity.id
_entity.type
_entity.pdbx_description
1 polymer ?
#
loop_
_entity_poly.entity_id
_entity_poly.type
_entity_poly.pdbx_seq_one_letter_code
_entity_poly.pdbx_strand_id
1 'polypeptide(L)'
;MDLIVRDASNTDEAAIREVVYSVLSEYGLAPDPGGTDADLADLENSYWKGGGVFHVVLSPEGSIVGCGGLFRLGAVEAELRKMYLLPDARGRGLGRLLLNRLIADARRLGYQHVVLETASVLTEAIELYRSAGFSPVSRDHLSSRCDQAWRLSL
;
A
#
# COMPACT_ATOMS: atom_id res chain seq x y z
N MET A 1 -9.19 -7.23 -20.38
CA MET A 1 -8.76 -8.14 -19.30
C MET A 1 -9.19 -7.54 -17.98
N ASP A 2 -10.18 -8.16 -17.38
CA ASP A 2 -10.84 -7.58 -16.22
C ASP A 2 -10.07 -7.92 -14.96
N LEU A 3 -9.24 -6.98 -14.51
CA LEU A 3 -8.60 -7.07 -13.23
C LEU A 3 -9.55 -6.48 -12.19
N ILE A 4 -9.78 -7.23 -11.14
CA ILE A 4 -10.74 -6.88 -10.11
C ILE A 4 -9.99 -6.39 -8.89
N VAL A 5 -10.37 -5.21 -8.41
CA VAL A 5 -9.96 -4.71 -7.11
C VAL A 5 -11.11 -4.93 -6.15
N ARG A 6 -10.86 -5.63 -5.05
CA ARG A 6 -11.87 -5.86 -4.02
C ARG A 6 -11.31 -5.61 -2.62
N ASP A 7 -12.20 -5.48 -1.66
CA ASP A 7 -11.83 -5.37 -0.26
C ASP A 7 -11.17 -6.67 0.22
N ALA A 8 -10.10 -6.52 1.00
CA ALA A 8 -9.43 -7.65 1.62
C ALA A 8 -10.08 -8.01 2.96
N SER A 9 -9.98 -9.27 3.31
CA SER A 9 -10.36 -9.77 4.62
C SER A 9 -9.21 -10.58 5.24
N ASN A 10 -9.38 -11.01 6.49
CA ASN A 10 -8.35 -11.83 7.16
C ASN A 10 -8.09 -13.15 6.45
N THR A 11 -9.03 -13.66 5.67
CA THR A 11 -8.80 -14.87 4.88
C THR A 11 -7.78 -14.68 3.76
N ASP A 12 -7.48 -13.45 3.39
CA ASP A 12 -6.51 -13.11 2.33
C ASP A 12 -5.08 -12.95 2.86
N GLU A 13 -4.87 -13.00 4.17
CA GLU A 13 -3.58 -12.66 4.79
C GLU A 13 -2.40 -13.44 4.22
N ALA A 14 -2.54 -14.76 4.07
CA ALA A 14 -1.45 -15.60 3.56
C ALA A 14 -1.05 -15.19 2.14
N ALA A 15 -2.02 -14.97 1.25
CA ALA A 15 -1.77 -14.57 -0.12
C ALA A 15 -1.19 -13.14 -0.19
N ILE A 16 -1.66 -12.24 0.65
CA ILE A 16 -1.13 -10.88 0.75
C ILE A 16 0.33 -10.89 1.21
N ARG A 17 0.66 -11.65 2.26
CA ARG A 17 2.04 -11.78 2.71
C ARG A 17 2.95 -12.33 1.61
N GLU A 18 2.46 -13.29 0.85
CA GLU A 18 3.22 -13.84 -0.28
C GLU A 18 3.55 -12.77 -1.31
N VAL A 19 2.59 -11.93 -1.69
CA VAL A 19 2.81 -10.80 -2.60
C VAL A 19 3.82 -9.82 -2.01
N VAL A 20 3.60 -9.37 -0.79
CA VAL A 20 4.45 -8.37 -0.12
C VAL A 20 5.88 -8.89 0.00
N TYR A 21 6.07 -10.08 0.53
CA TYR A 21 7.40 -10.63 0.77
C TYR A 21 8.13 -10.96 -0.53
N SER A 22 7.41 -11.42 -1.55
CA SER A 22 7.97 -11.67 -2.87
C SER A 22 8.51 -10.37 -3.50
N VAL A 23 7.76 -9.28 -3.43
CA VAL A 23 8.20 -7.99 -3.98
C VAL A 23 9.35 -7.42 -3.15
N LEU A 24 9.30 -7.50 -1.82
CA LEU A 24 10.41 -7.06 -0.98
C LEU A 24 11.70 -7.80 -1.33
N SER A 25 11.62 -9.12 -1.48
CA SER A 25 12.77 -9.95 -1.87
C SER A 25 13.32 -9.56 -3.25
N GLU A 26 12.45 -9.27 -4.19
CA GLU A 26 12.82 -8.83 -5.54
C GLU A 26 13.73 -7.59 -5.51
N TYR A 27 13.48 -6.66 -4.58
CA TYR A 27 14.23 -5.42 -4.44
C TYR A 27 15.31 -5.47 -3.35
N GLY A 28 15.60 -6.64 -2.81
CA GLY A 28 16.62 -6.80 -1.78
C GLY A 28 16.21 -6.25 -0.41
N LEU A 29 14.91 -6.09 -0.18
CA LEU A 29 14.38 -5.61 1.08
C LEU A 29 13.91 -6.78 1.95
N ALA A 30 13.99 -6.64 3.27
CA ALA A 30 13.65 -7.72 4.20
C ALA A 30 12.24 -7.55 4.76
N PRO A 31 11.46 -8.64 4.87
CA PRO A 31 10.22 -8.62 5.65
C PRO A 31 10.51 -8.42 7.15
N ASP A 32 9.53 -7.85 7.84
CA ASP A 32 9.61 -7.60 9.28
C ASP A 32 8.27 -7.97 9.93
N PRO A 33 7.99 -9.29 10.09
CA PRO A 33 6.67 -9.75 10.54
C PRO A 33 6.29 -9.29 11.94
N GLY A 34 7.27 -9.11 12.83
CA GLY A 34 7.03 -8.66 14.20
C GLY A 34 7.02 -7.15 14.39
N GLY A 35 7.33 -6.38 13.34
CA GLY A 35 7.42 -4.91 13.38
C GLY A 35 6.63 -4.27 12.25
N THR A 36 7.32 -3.80 11.21
CA THR A 36 6.73 -3.05 10.09
C THR A 36 5.56 -3.78 9.42
N ASP A 37 5.62 -5.11 9.34
CA ASP A 37 4.60 -5.93 8.67
C ASP A 37 3.63 -6.63 9.65
N ALA A 38 3.65 -6.26 10.93
CA ALA A 38 2.75 -6.83 11.93
C ALA A 38 1.27 -6.51 11.64
N ASP A 39 1.01 -5.41 10.92
CA ASP A 39 -0.33 -5.03 10.48
C ASP A 39 -0.99 -6.07 9.58
N LEU A 40 -0.21 -6.89 8.89
CA LEU A 40 -0.73 -7.94 8.00
C LEU A 40 -1.28 -9.16 8.77
N ALA A 41 -0.99 -9.29 10.06
CA ALA A 41 -1.47 -10.40 10.86
C ALA A 41 -2.96 -10.31 11.22
N ASP A 42 -3.55 -9.10 11.14
CA ASP A 42 -4.98 -8.89 11.39
C ASP A 42 -5.43 -7.64 10.63
N LEU A 43 -5.79 -7.82 9.37
CA LEU A 43 -6.19 -6.71 8.49
C LEU A 43 -7.46 -6.03 8.99
N GLU A 44 -8.40 -6.80 9.52
CA GLU A 44 -9.68 -6.25 9.97
C GLU A 44 -9.49 -5.30 11.14
N ASN A 45 -8.67 -5.65 12.12
CA ASN A 45 -8.37 -4.76 13.24
C ASN A 45 -7.41 -3.64 12.85
N SER A 46 -6.36 -3.94 12.08
CA SER A 46 -5.33 -2.95 11.75
C SER A 46 -5.86 -1.87 10.80
N TYR A 47 -6.68 -2.25 9.85
CA TYR A 47 -7.17 -1.34 8.80
C TYR A 47 -8.65 -0.99 8.94
N TRP A 48 -9.54 -1.95 8.80
CA TRP A 48 -10.97 -1.69 8.71
C TRP A 48 -11.55 -1.09 10.00
N LYS A 49 -11.29 -1.69 11.13
CA LYS A 49 -11.82 -1.20 12.43
C LYS A 49 -11.10 0.05 12.91
N GLY A 50 -9.88 0.28 12.43
CA GLY A 50 -9.12 1.46 12.76
C GLY A 50 -9.51 2.72 11.98
N GLY A 51 -10.36 2.60 10.98
CA GLY A 51 -10.78 3.73 10.15
C GLY A 51 -10.05 3.85 8.82
N GLY A 52 -9.43 2.76 8.37
CA GLY A 52 -8.78 2.65 7.06
C GLY A 52 -9.43 1.62 6.16
N VAL A 53 -8.71 1.23 5.13
CA VAL A 53 -9.14 0.22 4.15
C VAL A 53 -7.95 -0.63 3.74
N PHE A 54 -8.23 -1.82 3.18
CA PHE A 54 -7.20 -2.63 2.54
C PHE A 54 -7.83 -3.34 1.33
N HIS A 55 -7.16 -3.27 0.18
CA HIS A 55 -7.66 -3.84 -1.07
C HIS A 55 -6.67 -4.85 -1.63
N VAL A 56 -7.20 -5.81 -2.38
CA VAL A 56 -6.41 -6.75 -3.18
C VAL A 56 -6.78 -6.62 -4.65
N VAL A 57 -5.82 -6.92 -5.50
CA VAL A 57 -5.98 -6.98 -6.95
C VAL A 57 -5.97 -8.44 -7.36
N LEU A 58 -6.99 -8.87 -8.08
CA LEU A 58 -7.12 -10.24 -8.54
C LEU A 58 -6.78 -10.35 -10.03
N SER A 59 -6.09 -11.41 -10.39
CA SER A 59 -5.92 -11.81 -11.78
C SER A 59 -7.24 -12.36 -12.35
N PRO A 60 -7.35 -12.54 -13.68
CA PRO A 60 -8.53 -13.18 -14.27
C PRO A 60 -8.80 -14.59 -13.72
N GLU A 61 -7.77 -15.29 -13.26
CA GLU A 61 -7.88 -16.61 -12.66
C GLU A 61 -8.28 -16.58 -11.18
N GLY A 62 -8.42 -15.38 -10.60
CA GLY A 62 -8.80 -15.21 -9.20
C GLY A 62 -7.67 -15.23 -8.20
N SER A 63 -6.41 -15.19 -8.66
CA SER A 63 -5.24 -15.12 -7.78
C SER A 63 -4.98 -13.69 -7.35
N ILE A 64 -4.53 -13.50 -6.10
CA ILE A 64 -4.12 -12.17 -5.63
C ILE A 64 -2.75 -11.85 -6.23
N VAL A 65 -2.67 -10.78 -7.00
CA VAL A 65 -1.46 -10.32 -7.69
C VAL A 65 -1.00 -8.93 -7.25
N GLY A 66 -1.74 -8.31 -6.38
CA GLY A 66 -1.41 -7.00 -5.83
C GLY A 66 -2.22 -6.68 -4.60
N CYS A 67 -1.79 -5.67 -3.88
CA CYS A 67 -2.48 -5.21 -2.67
C CYS A 67 -2.08 -3.77 -2.35
N GLY A 68 -2.84 -3.16 -1.44
CA GLY A 68 -2.53 -1.87 -0.88
C GLY A 68 -3.54 -1.47 0.16
N GLY A 69 -3.09 -0.71 1.15
CA GLY A 69 -3.93 -0.29 2.26
C GLY A 69 -3.74 1.16 2.64
N LEU A 70 -4.72 1.65 3.36
CA LEU A 70 -4.74 2.98 3.94
C LEU A 70 -4.94 2.82 5.45
N PHE A 71 -3.91 3.18 6.22
CA PHE A 71 -3.88 3.02 7.67
C PHE A 71 -4.11 4.36 8.35
N ARG A 72 -5.02 4.42 9.31
CA ARG A 72 -5.28 5.66 10.05
C ARG A 72 -4.12 5.97 10.99
N LEU A 73 -3.50 7.15 10.82
CA LEU A 73 -2.48 7.66 11.74
C LEU A 73 -3.08 8.62 12.77
N GLY A 74 -4.14 9.33 12.41
CA GLY A 74 -4.76 10.31 13.30
C GLY A 74 -6.08 10.79 12.72
N ALA A 75 -6.63 11.86 13.29
CA ALA A 75 -7.96 12.38 12.91
C ALA A 75 -8.00 12.84 11.44
N VAL A 76 -6.91 13.36 10.90
CA VAL A 76 -6.86 13.97 9.57
C VAL A 76 -5.82 13.33 8.65
N GLU A 77 -5.05 12.37 9.12
CA GLU A 77 -3.92 11.79 8.38
C GLU A 77 -4.02 10.28 8.30
N ALA A 78 -3.86 9.75 7.10
CA ALA A 78 -3.77 8.32 6.85
C ALA A 78 -2.47 8.00 6.13
N GLU A 79 -1.99 6.77 6.27
CA GLU A 79 -0.75 6.31 5.64
C GLU A 79 -1.06 5.24 4.60
N LEU A 80 -0.56 5.47 3.39
CA LEU A 80 -0.57 4.46 2.34
C LEU A 80 0.47 3.39 2.70
N ARG A 81 0.04 2.15 2.82
CA ARG A 81 0.89 1.02 3.21
C ARG A 81 0.72 -0.16 2.28
N LYS A 82 1.81 -0.92 2.15
CA LYS A 82 1.79 -2.26 1.53
C LYS A 82 1.24 -2.26 0.10
N MET A 83 1.47 -1.16 -0.65
CA MET A 83 1.07 -1.11 -2.05
C MET A 83 2.12 -1.79 -2.93
N TYR A 84 1.83 -3.01 -3.34
CA TYR A 84 2.74 -3.84 -4.14
C TYR A 84 1.96 -4.57 -5.22
N LEU A 85 2.62 -4.78 -6.37
CA LEU A 85 2.13 -5.59 -7.47
C LEU A 85 3.19 -6.62 -7.84
N LEU A 86 2.79 -7.85 -8.11
CA LEU A 86 3.67 -8.86 -8.68
C LEU A 86 4.15 -8.40 -10.08
N PRO A 87 5.36 -8.82 -10.51
CA PRO A 87 5.92 -8.37 -11.80
C PRO A 87 4.97 -8.52 -12.99
N ASP A 88 4.25 -9.63 -13.08
CA ASP A 88 3.34 -9.89 -14.21
C ASP A 88 2.12 -8.98 -14.22
N ALA A 89 1.79 -8.36 -13.10
CA ALA A 89 0.67 -7.42 -12.99
C ALA A 89 1.07 -5.97 -13.29
N ARG A 90 2.35 -5.70 -13.47
CA ARG A 90 2.86 -4.35 -13.73
C ARG A 90 2.75 -3.97 -15.20
N GLY A 91 2.84 -2.66 -15.50
CA GLY A 91 2.80 -2.16 -16.86
C GLY A 91 1.43 -2.15 -17.52
N ARG A 92 0.37 -2.30 -16.73
CA ARG A 92 -1.03 -2.34 -17.19
C ARG A 92 -1.90 -1.23 -16.59
N GLY A 93 -1.29 -0.26 -15.91
CA GLY A 93 -2.01 0.82 -15.26
C GLY A 93 -2.65 0.45 -13.91
N LEU A 94 -2.37 -0.73 -13.39
CA LEU A 94 -2.97 -1.23 -12.13
C LEU A 94 -2.48 -0.49 -10.90
N GLY A 95 -1.20 -0.14 -10.86
CA GLY A 95 -0.64 0.65 -9.76
C GLY A 95 -1.34 2.00 -9.65
N ARG A 96 -1.56 2.66 -10.78
CA ARG A 96 -2.29 3.93 -10.82
C ARG A 96 -3.75 3.74 -10.42
N LEU A 97 -4.40 2.70 -10.90
CA LEU A 97 -5.80 2.40 -10.56
C LEU A 97 -5.94 2.17 -9.05
N LEU A 98 -5.07 1.35 -8.48
CA LEU A 98 -5.08 1.06 -7.04
C LEU A 98 -4.79 2.31 -6.21
N LEU A 99 -3.77 3.07 -6.59
CA LEU A 99 -3.41 4.32 -5.90
C LEU A 99 -4.57 5.32 -5.95
N ASN A 100 -5.18 5.52 -7.12
CA ASN A 100 -6.33 6.41 -7.26
C ASN A 100 -7.52 5.94 -6.40
N ARG A 101 -7.74 4.64 -6.31
CA ARG A 101 -8.77 4.07 -5.44
C ARG A 101 -8.51 4.38 -3.97
N LEU A 102 -7.27 4.21 -3.51
CA LEU A 102 -6.91 4.50 -2.13
C LEU A 102 -6.99 5.99 -1.81
N ILE A 103 -6.61 6.86 -2.74
CA ILE A 103 -6.76 8.31 -2.58
C ILE A 103 -8.25 8.70 -2.49
N ALA A 104 -9.09 8.12 -3.34
CA ALA A 104 -10.53 8.34 -3.29
C ALA A 104 -11.13 7.86 -1.97
N ASP A 105 -10.68 6.72 -1.45
CA ASP A 105 -11.09 6.22 -0.14
C ASP A 105 -10.69 7.20 0.97
N ALA A 106 -9.48 7.76 0.91
CA ALA A 106 -9.01 8.73 1.90
C ALA A 106 -9.92 9.97 1.92
N ARG A 107 -10.29 10.49 0.75
CA ARG A 107 -11.23 11.63 0.66
C ARG A 107 -12.60 11.27 1.22
N ARG A 108 -13.13 10.11 0.85
CA ARG A 108 -14.43 9.64 1.33
C ARG A 108 -14.46 9.47 2.85
N LEU A 109 -13.36 9.01 3.44
CA LEU A 109 -13.25 8.80 4.88
C LEU A 109 -12.97 10.10 5.66
N GLY A 110 -12.76 11.23 4.96
CA GLY A 110 -12.60 12.54 5.59
C GLY A 110 -11.16 12.90 5.97
N TYR A 111 -10.17 12.16 5.49
CA TYR A 111 -8.77 12.52 5.73
C TYR A 111 -8.38 13.76 4.93
N GLN A 112 -7.47 14.55 5.48
CA GLN A 112 -6.93 15.75 4.83
C GLN A 112 -5.59 15.50 4.15
N HIS A 113 -4.84 14.51 4.63
CA HIS A 113 -3.51 14.18 4.13
C HIS A 113 -3.34 12.67 4.03
N VAL A 114 -2.59 12.26 3.00
CA VAL A 114 -2.08 10.89 2.89
C VAL A 114 -0.55 10.98 2.89
N VAL A 115 0.07 10.21 3.77
CA VAL A 115 1.54 10.08 3.83
C VAL A 115 1.94 8.67 3.45
N LEU A 116 3.20 8.49 3.10
CA LEU A 116 3.78 7.18 2.88
C LEU A 116 5.27 7.20 3.17
N GLU A 117 5.81 6.03 3.49
CA GLU A 117 7.25 5.79 3.56
C GLU A 117 7.61 4.80 2.45
N THR A 118 8.77 5.00 1.85
CA THR A 118 9.22 4.13 0.77
C THR A 118 10.75 4.02 0.75
N ALA A 119 11.26 3.06 0.02
CA ALA A 119 12.69 2.87 -0.20
C ALA A 119 13.08 3.42 -1.57
N SER A 120 14.20 4.11 -1.65
CA SER A 120 14.69 4.74 -2.89
C SER A 120 14.88 3.75 -4.04
N VAL A 121 15.08 2.48 -3.74
CA VAL A 121 15.21 1.41 -4.76
C VAL A 121 13.90 1.15 -5.50
N LEU A 122 12.76 1.51 -4.93
CA LEU A 122 11.42 1.33 -5.52
C LEU A 122 11.11 2.50 -6.49
N THR A 123 11.90 2.63 -7.53
CA THR A 123 11.87 3.80 -8.43
C THR A 123 10.55 3.97 -9.18
N GLU A 124 9.92 2.87 -9.61
CA GLU A 124 8.64 2.93 -10.33
C GLU A 124 7.50 3.40 -9.42
N ALA A 125 7.49 2.93 -8.17
CA ALA A 125 6.51 3.35 -7.19
C ALA A 125 6.66 4.84 -6.86
N ILE A 126 7.90 5.31 -6.68
CA ILE A 126 8.19 6.72 -6.42
C ILE A 126 7.71 7.61 -7.56
N GLU A 127 7.94 7.21 -8.82
CA GLU A 127 7.44 7.94 -9.97
C GLU A 127 5.91 8.01 -9.99
N LEU A 128 5.26 6.92 -9.62
CA LEU A 128 3.81 6.88 -9.53
C LEU A 128 3.29 7.84 -8.45
N TYR A 129 3.92 7.87 -7.28
CA TYR A 129 3.55 8.80 -6.21
C TYR A 129 3.74 10.25 -6.64
N ARG A 130 4.87 10.57 -7.27
CA ARG A 130 5.13 11.91 -7.78
C ARG A 130 4.07 12.32 -8.80
N SER A 131 3.73 11.45 -9.74
CA SER A 131 2.73 11.73 -10.76
C SER A 131 1.32 11.93 -10.20
N ALA A 132 1.05 11.35 -9.03
CA ALA A 132 -0.24 11.50 -8.33
C ALA A 132 -0.32 12.77 -7.48
N GLY A 133 0.78 13.53 -7.37
CA GLY A 133 0.81 14.79 -6.63
C GLY A 133 1.47 14.72 -5.27
N PHE A 134 2.00 13.57 -4.88
CA PHE A 134 2.79 13.47 -3.64
C PHE A 134 4.11 14.24 -3.80
N SER A 135 4.57 14.81 -2.70
CA SER A 135 5.88 15.47 -2.63
C SER A 135 6.67 14.96 -1.43
N PRO A 136 8.02 15.00 -1.51
CA PRO A 136 8.87 14.54 -0.40
C PRO A 136 8.65 15.37 0.86
N VAL A 137 8.68 14.68 2.01
CA VAL A 137 8.64 15.32 3.32
C VAL A 137 9.69 14.69 4.24
N SER A 138 10.09 15.41 5.29
CA SER A 138 10.97 14.88 6.32
C SER A 138 10.15 14.21 7.42
N ARG A 139 10.64 13.06 7.91
CA ARG A 139 10.09 12.38 9.08
C ARG A 139 11.24 11.94 9.98
N ASP A 140 11.04 12.07 11.30
CA ASP A 140 12.08 11.78 12.29
C ASP A 140 12.41 10.29 12.38
N HIS A 141 11.39 9.43 12.21
CA HIS A 141 11.54 7.99 12.33
C HIS A 141 10.87 7.29 11.17
N LEU A 142 11.68 6.62 10.33
CA LEU A 142 11.21 5.77 9.25
C LEU A 142 11.34 4.31 9.65
N SER A 143 10.52 3.44 9.04
CA SER A 143 10.71 2.00 9.19
C SER A 143 12.09 1.59 8.65
N SER A 144 12.64 0.50 9.17
CA SER A 144 14.04 0.12 8.94
C SER A 144 14.42 -0.06 7.47
N ARG A 145 13.46 -0.42 6.60
CA ARG A 145 13.69 -0.61 5.18
C ARG A 145 13.38 0.62 4.32
N CYS A 146 12.87 1.69 4.92
CA CYS A 146 12.49 2.90 4.21
C CYS A 146 13.50 4.02 4.46
N ASP A 147 13.74 4.84 3.43
CA ASP A 147 14.65 5.99 3.51
C ASP A 147 14.02 7.27 2.97
N GLN A 148 12.76 7.25 2.58
CA GLN A 148 12.04 8.41 2.09
C GLN A 148 10.61 8.43 2.64
N ALA A 149 10.08 9.65 2.79
CA ALA A 149 8.67 9.88 3.10
C ALA A 149 8.08 10.89 2.12
N TRP A 150 6.81 10.69 1.78
CA TRP A 150 6.07 11.52 0.82
C TRP A 150 4.70 11.85 1.39
N ARG A 151 4.11 12.95 0.94
CA ARG A 151 2.81 13.42 1.42
C ARG A 151 1.98 13.99 0.28
N LEU A 152 0.68 13.74 0.35
CA LEU A 152 -0.33 14.32 -0.54
C LEU A 152 -1.36 15.06 0.31
N SER A 153 -1.64 16.31 -0.03
CA SER A 153 -2.77 17.06 0.53
C SER A 153 -4.01 16.78 -0.32
N LEU A 154 -5.09 16.41 0.33
CA LEU A 154 -6.33 16.01 -0.35
C LEU A 154 -7.24 17.21 -0.65
#